data_0404bc852755db9e6ea98a91aa4676bc
#
_entry.id   0404bc852755db9e6ea98a91aa4676bc
#
_cell.length_a   1.000
_cell.length_b   1.000
_cell.length_c   1.000
_cell.angle_alpha   90.00
_cell.angle_beta   90.00
_cell.angle_gamma   90.00
#
_symmetry.space_group_name_H-M   'P 1'
#
loop_
_entity.id
_entity.type
_entity.pdbx_description
1 polymer ?
#
loop_
_entity_poly.entity_id
_entity_poly.type
_entity_poly.pdbx_seq_one_letter_code
_entity_poly.pdbx_strand_id
1 'polypeptide(L)'
;EDTQANQRAVRILGYNSMEITEQNVTQVKELDAQVGAILDQMKPAVVLKLVQSGEDPLDLPLQELEDKLNGISDAQDISSEERYTRYLMRMEQDQSISEQEREGYIGIYRLLHQVESSDGAAIGSVMEAGWDMTLRNLLTAVRTEKRKGVDAKVDDQFGGLSDIQYSSKSITQQIDQAFSGEKGSNAGQELRDETQEYYERLNRQLLRE
;
A
#
# COMPACT_ATOMS: atom_id res chain seq x y z
N GLU A 1 -22.21 -13.76 -22.24
CA GLU A 1 -22.23 -14.75 -21.15
C GLU A 1 -22.14 -14.06 -19.81
N ASP A 2 -23.05 -14.45 -18.90
CA ASP A 2 -23.10 -13.86 -17.54
C ASP A 2 -22.07 -14.56 -16.65
N THR A 3 -20.83 -14.12 -16.72
CA THR A 3 -19.73 -14.63 -15.91
C THR A 3 -19.53 -13.74 -14.68
N GLN A 4 -19.00 -14.28 -13.58
CA GLN A 4 -18.68 -13.52 -12.37
C GLN A 4 -17.78 -12.30 -12.67
N ALA A 5 -16.82 -12.46 -13.60
CA ALA A 5 -15.96 -11.36 -14.02
C ALA A 5 -16.72 -10.26 -14.77
N ASN A 6 -17.73 -10.61 -15.60
CA ASN A 6 -18.57 -9.62 -16.25
C ASN A 6 -19.47 -8.86 -15.25
N GLN A 7 -20.05 -9.57 -14.28
CA GLN A 7 -20.85 -8.96 -13.21
C GLN A 7 -19.99 -7.99 -12.39
N ARG A 8 -18.75 -8.37 -12.06
CA ARG A 8 -17.81 -7.51 -11.33
C ARG A 8 -17.44 -6.28 -12.16
N ALA A 9 -17.13 -6.43 -13.44
CA ALA A 9 -16.80 -5.30 -14.32
C ALA A 9 -17.98 -4.33 -14.47
N VAL A 10 -19.21 -4.83 -14.65
CA VAL A 10 -20.42 -4.00 -14.72
C VAL A 10 -20.64 -3.24 -13.41
N ARG A 11 -20.39 -3.87 -12.26
CA ARG A 11 -20.47 -3.22 -10.95
C ARG A 11 -19.45 -2.10 -10.81
N ILE A 12 -18.19 -2.31 -11.22
CA ILE A 12 -17.12 -1.28 -11.21
C ILE A 12 -17.51 -0.10 -12.10
N LEU A 13 -18.01 -0.34 -13.31
CA LEU A 13 -18.49 0.71 -14.19
C LEU A 13 -19.66 1.48 -13.56
N GLY A 14 -20.59 0.76 -12.93
CA GLY A 14 -21.74 1.35 -12.25
C GLY A 14 -21.34 2.25 -11.07
N TYR A 15 -20.38 1.86 -10.25
CA TYR A 15 -19.85 2.69 -9.16
C TYR A 15 -19.32 4.03 -9.64
N ASN A 16 -18.75 4.06 -10.84
CA ASN A 16 -18.14 5.25 -11.42
C ASN A 16 -19.03 5.97 -12.43
N SER A 17 -20.32 5.58 -12.53
CA SER A 17 -21.28 6.15 -13.49
C SER A 17 -20.79 6.10 -14.94
N MET A 18 -19.92 5.14 -15.27
CA MET A 18 -19.39 4.93 -16.60
C MET A 18 -20.40 4.16 -17.47
N GLU A 19 -20.37 4.42 -18.79
CA GLU A 19 -21.20 3.73 -19.74
C GLU A 19 -20.86 2.23 -19.83
N ILE A 20 -21.89 1.37 -19.75
CA ILE A 20 -21.72 -0.08 -19.85
C ILE A 20 -21.71 -0.48 -21.32
N THR A 21 -20.54 -0.41 -21.95
CA THR A 21 -20.27 -0.88 -23.30
C THR A 21 -19.44 -2.16 -23.26
N GLU A 22 -19.46 -2.95 -24.33
CA GLU A 22 -18.62 -4.16 -24.43
C GLU A 22 -17.13 -3.81 -24.29
N GLN A 23 -16.72 -2.69 -24.86
CA GLN A 23 -15.35 -2.19 -24.77
C GLN A 23 -14.96 -1.86 -23.31
N ASN A 24 -15.79 -1.10 -22.60
CA ASN A 24 -15.51 -0.72 -21.22
C ASN A 24 -15.51 -1.95 -20.29
N VAL A 25 -16.44 -2.88 -20.49
CA VAL A 25 -16.48 -4.14 -19.71
C VAL A 25 -15.21 -4.95 -19.94
N THR A 26 -14.73 -5.08 -21.17
CA THR A 26 -13.49 -5.80 -21.49
C THR A 26 -12.29 -5.13 -20.85
N GLN A 27 -12.16 -3.82 -20.98
CA GLN A 27 -11.05 -3.06 -20.42
C GLN A 27 -11.01 -3.13 -18.88
N VAL A 28 -12.15 -2.99 -18.22
CA VAL A 28 -12.22 -3.12 -16.75
C VAL A 28 -11.84 -4.51 -16.31
N LYS A 29 -12.27 -5.56 -17.02
CA LYS A 29 -11.90 -6.95 -16.69
C LYS A 29 -10.39 -7.18 -16.76
N GLU A 30 -9.75 -6.67 -17.81
CA GLU A 30 -8.30 -6.79 -17.98
C GLU A 30 -7.55 -6.07 -16.86
N LEU A 31 -7.95 -4.84 -16.55
CA LEU A 31 -7.33 -4.04 -15.48
C LEU A 31 -7.59 -4.63 -14.08
N ASP A 32 -8.81 -5.10 -13.80
CA ASP A 32 -9.15 -5.73 -12.53
C ASP A 32 -8.37 -7.04 -12.33
N ALA A 33 -8.22 -7.84 -13.38
CA ALA A 33 -7.40 -9.04 -13.34
C ALA A 33 -5.91 -8.71 -13.09
N GLN A 34 -5.38 -7.67 -13.75
CA GLN A 34 -4.00 -7.24 -13.59
C GLN A 34 -3.74 -6.67 -12.20
N VAL A 35 -4.61 -5.80 -11.69
CA VAL A 35 -4.52 -5.29 -10.32
C VAL A 35 -4.60 -6.43 -9.32
N GLY A 36 -5.54 -7.38 -9.49
CA GLY A 36 -5.65 -8.56 -8.65
C GLY A 36 -4.37 -9.40 -8.63
N ALA A 37 -3.78 -9.67 -9.79
CA ALA A 37 -2.52 -10.42 -9.90
C ALA A 37 -1.36 -9.71 -9.17
N ILE A 38 -1.27 -8.39 -9.27
CA ILE A 38 -0.26 -7.60 -8.54
C ILE A 38 -0.48 -7.69 -7.03
N LEU A 39 -1.72 -7.52 -6.55
CA LEU A 39 -2.04 -7.61 -5.12
C LEU A 39 -1.70 -9.01 -4.58
N ASP A 40 -2.02 -10.08 -5.31
CA ASP A 40 -1.72 -11.46 -4.93
C ASP A 40 -0.22 -11.77 -4.88
N GLN A 41 0.58 -11.12 -5.74
CA GLN A 41 2.03 -11.27 -5.76
C GLN A 41 2.72 -10.47 -4.67
N MET A 42 2.14 -9.38 -4.19
CA MET A 42 2.70 -8.56 -3.12
C MET A 42 2.58 -9.23 -1.75
N LYS A 43 3.24 -10.37 -1.59
CA LYS A 43 3.38 -11.07 -0.29
C LYS A 43 4.42 -10.38 0.60
N PRO A 44 4.38 -10.59 1.93
CA PRO A 44 5.28 -9.92 2.87
C PRO A 44 6.76 -9.92 2.47
N ALA A 45 7.29 -11.08 2.08
CA ALA A 45 8.69 -11.21 1.69
C ALA A 45 9.00 -10.47 0.37
N VAL A 46 8.07 -10.48 -0.59
CA VAL A 46 8.19 -9.76 -1.87
C VAL A 46 8.19 -8.25 -1.62
N VAL A 47 7.28 -7.77 -0.78
CA VAL A 47 7.20 -6.34 -0.43
C VAL A 47 8.48 -5.86 0.25
N LEU A 48 9.05 -6.64 1.19
CA LEU A 48 10.32 -6.27 1.80
C LEU A 48 11.45 -6.20 0.76
N LYS A 49 11.52 -7.17 -0.16
CA LYS A 49 12.51 -7.16 -1.23
C LYS A 49 12.34 -5.98 -2.18
N LEU A 50 11.09 -5.64 -2.51
CA LEU A 50 10.79 -4.46 -3.32
C LEU A 50 11.29 -3.19 -2.63
N VAL A 51 11.02 -3.01 -1.33
CA VAL A 51 11.53 -1.88 -0.54
C VAL A 51 13.07 -1.86 -0.53
N GLN A 52 13.70 -3.01 -0.33
CA GLN A 52 15.17 -3.14 -0.32
C GLN A 52 15.84 -2.90 -1.68
N SER A 53 15.11 -3.08 -2.78
CA SER A 53 15.64 -2.79 -4.12
C SER A 53 15.83 -1.28 -4.37
N GLY A 54 15.13 -0.43 -3.60
CA GLY A 54 15.19 1.03 -3.73
C GLY A 54 14.44 1.58 -4.94
N GLU A 55 13.67 0.77 -5.65
CA GLU A 55 12.86 1.20 -6.79
C GLU A 55 11.42 1.47 -6.37
N ASP A 56 10.99 2.74 -6.47
CA ASP A 56 9.63 3.16 -6.09
C ASP A 56 8.57 2.51 -6.99
N PRO A 57 7.64 1.70 -6.43
CA PRO A 57 6.60 1.04 -7.21
C PRO A 57 5.40 1.93 -7.53
N LEU A 58 5.31 3.12 -6.92
CA LEU A 58 4.09 3.93 -6.96
C LEU A 58 3.77 4.45 -8.36
N ASP A 59 4.80 4.88 -9.11
CA ASP A 59 4.64 5.53 -10.41
C ASP A 59 4.89 4.60 -11.59
N LEU A 60 5.20 3.33 -11.31
CA LEU A 60 5.38 2.33 -12.37
C LEU A 60 4.03 1.98 -13.02
N PRO A 61 3.98 1.88 -14.36
CA PRO A 61 2.85 1.25 -15.03
C PRO A 61 2.64 -0.18 -14.50
N LEU A 62 1.39 -0.64 -14.38
CA LEU A 62 1.09 -1.95 -13.78
C LEU A 62 1.84 -3.11 -14.46
N GLN A 63 2.01 -3.07 -15.78
CA GLN A 63 2.75 -4.12 -16.50
C GLN A 63 4.22 -4.21 -16.06
N GLU A 64 4.88 -3.05 -15.94
CA GLU A 64 6.27 -2.99 -15.51
C GLU A 64 6.43 -3.42 -14.04
N LEU A 65 5.47 -3.05 -13.21
CA LEU A 65 5.43 -3.50 -11.81
C LEU A 65 5.24 -5.01 -11.72
N GLU A 66 4.33 -5.59 -12.50
CA GLU A 66 4.10 -7.03 -12.55
C GLU A 66 5.36 -7.80 -12.98
N ASP A 67 6.06 -7.32 -14.01
CA ASP A 67 7.33 -7.93 -14.47
C ASP A 67 8.39 -7.91 -13.37
N LYS A 68 8.50 -6.81 -12.60
CA LYS A 68 9.41 -6.72 -11.46
C LYS A 68 9.06 -7.67 -10.33
N LEU A 69 7.78 -7.76 -9.99
CA LEU A 69 7.30 -8.68 -8.94
C LEU A 69 7.55 -10.13 -9.33
N ASN A 70 7.33 -10.50 -10.59
CA ASN A 70 7.66 -11.83 -11.12
C ASN A 70 9.17 -12.11 -10.98
N GLY A 71 10.03 -11.16 -11.34
CA GLY A 71 11.48 -11.29 -11.17
C GLY A 71 11.92 -11.49 -9.72
N ILE A 72 11.27 -10.83 -8.76
CA ILE A 72 11.54 -11.02 -7.33
C ILE A 72 11.05 -12.39 -6.84
N SER A 73 9.86 -12.81 -7.27
CA SER A 73 9.23 -14.07 -6.86
C SER A 73 10.00 -15.29 -7.38
N ASP A 74 10.47 -15.24 -8.62
CA ASP A 74 11.22 -16.34 -9.25
C ASP A 74 12.61 -16.54 -8.62
N ALA A 75 13.20 -15.47 -8.08
CA ALA A 75 14.50 -15.53 -7.43
C ALA A 75 14.49 -16.19 -6.04
N GLN A 76 13.31 -16.47 -5.47
CA GLN A 76 13.18 -17.06 -4.15
C GLN A 76 11.94 -17.97 -4.07
N ASP A 77 12.09 -19.11 -3.42
CA ASP A 77 10.98 -20.00 -3.05
C ASP A 77 10.17 -19.33 -1.91
N ILE A 78 9.38 -18.29 -2.27
CA ILE A 78 8.60 -17.49 -1.33
C ILE A 78 7.23 -18.17 -1.15
N SER A 79 7.23 -19.29 -0.45
CA SER A 79 6.01 -20.06 -0.16
C SER A 79 5.30 -19.64 1.13
N SER A 80 5.69 -18.52 1.76
CA SER A 80 5.15 -18.19 3.07
C SER A 80 3.79 -17.50 2.99
N GLU A 81 2.76 -18.17 3.49
CA GLU A 81 1.46 -17.59 3.84
C GLU A 81 1.52 -16.76 5.13
N GLU A 82 2.69 -16.27 5.50
CA GLU A 82 2.91 -15.53 6.71
C GLU A 82 2.21 -14.16 6.63
N ARG A 83 1.50 -13.78 7.69
CA ARG A 83 0.83 -12.47 7.76
C ARG A 83 1.86 -11.35 7.81
N TYR A 84 1.57 -10.21 7.18
CA TYR A 84 2.42 -9.01 7.14
C TYR A 84 2.97 -8.59 8.50
N THR A 85 2.12 -8.56 9.52
CA THR A 85 2.50 -8.18 10.89
C THR A 85 3.52 -9.15 11.48
N ARG A 86 3.30 -10.45 11.35
CA ARG A 86 4.20 -11.48 11.90
C ARG A 86 5.55 -11.45 11.19
N TYR A 87 5.54 -11.28 9.87
CA TYR A 87 6.77 -11.15 9.08
C TYR A 87 7.57 -9.94 9.53
N LEU A 88 6.93 -8.77 9.68
CA LEU A 88 7.57 -7.54 10.14
C LEU A 88 8.18 -7.72 11.54
N MET A 89 7.42 -8.26 12.51
CA MET A 89 7.92 -8.49 13.87
C MET A 89 9.17 -9.40 13.87
N ARG A 90 9.20 -10.43 13.03
CA ARG A 90 10.38 -11.29 12.90
C ARG A 90 11.57 -10.52 12.35
N MET A 91 11.39 -9.72 11.30
CA MET A 91 12.45 -8.92 10.71
C MET A 91 13.01 -7.87 11.69
N GLU A 92 12.16 -7.29 12.54
CA GLU A 92 12.56 -6.39 13.62
C GLU A 92 13.36 -7.11 14.71
N GLN A 93 12.91 -8.31 15.12
CA GLN A 93 13.63 -9.13 16.11
C GLN A 93 15.01 -9.55 15.62
N ASP A 94 15.11 -9.91 14.34
CA ASP A 94 16.36 -10.32 13.70
C ASP A 94 17.26 -9.12 13.31
N GLN A 95 16.80 -7.87 13.56
CA GLN A 95 17.48 -6.62 13.17
C GLN A 95 17.83 -6.58 11.67
N SER A 96 17.02 -7.23 10.84
CA SER A 96 17.24 -7.37 9.40
C SER A 96 16.46 -6.35 8.56
N ILE A 97 15.82 -5.39 9.19
CA ILE A 97 15.08 -4.30 8.56
C ILE A 97 15.47 -2.97 9.21
N SER A 98 15.79 -1.98 8.38
CA SER A 98 16.02 -0.61 8.83
C SER A 98 14.68 0.09 9.09
N GLU A 99 14.72 1.22 9.81
CA GLU A 99 13.51 1.97 10.10
C GLU A 99 12.86 2.56 8.85
N GLN A 100 13.67 2.98 7.88
CA GLN A 100 13.19 3.48 6.59
C GLN A 100 12.51 2.38 5.77
N GLU A 101 13.11 1.19 5.70
CA GLU A 101 12.51 0.02 5.05
C GLU A 101 11.22 -0.41 5.76
N ARG A 102 11.19 -0.33 7.09
CA ARG A 102 10.01 -0.60 7.90
C ARG A 102 8.85 0.36 7.55
N GLU A 103 9.12 1.66 7.46
CA GLU A 103 8.10 2.65 7.07
C GLU A 103 7.58 2.38 5.66
N GLY A 104 8.46 2.08 4.71
CA GLY A 104 8.10 1.72 3.34
C GLY A 104 7.24 0.45 3.28
N TYR A 105 7.63 -0.58 4.00
CA TYR A 105 6.88 -1.84 4.11
C TYR A 105 5.46 -1.62 4.64
N ILE A 106 5.32 -0.87 5.74
CA ILE A 106 4.02 -0.51 6.31
C ILE A 106 3.20 0.35 5.34
N GLY A 107 3.85 1.29 4.65
CA GLY A 107 3.21 2.14 3.64
C GLY A 107 2.61 1.33 2.51
N ILE A 108 3.38 0.39 1.94
CA ILE A 108 2.90 -0.49 0.87
C ILE A 108 1.74 -1.36 1.36
N TYR A 109 1.85 -1.97 2.54
CA TYR A 109 0.74 -2.75 3.08
C TYR A 109 -0.55 -1.93 3.20
N ARG A 110 -0.47 -0.72 3.74
CA ARG A 110 -1.63 0.17 3.87
C ARG A 110 -2.23 0.54 2.51
N LEU A 111 -1.38 0.72 1.50
CA LEU A 111 -1.80 0.95 0.13
C LEU A 111 -2.58 -0.25 -0.40
N LEU A 112 -2.01 -1.46 -0.30
CA LEU A 112 -2.63 -2.69 -0.77
C LEU A 112 -4.01 -2.87 -0.15
N HIS A 113 -4.10 -2.74 1.18
CA HIS A 113 -5.36 -2.85 1.90
C HIS A 113 -6.40 -1.80 1.45
N GLN A 114 -5.98 -0.56 1.19
CA GLN A 114 -6.90 0.47 0.71
C GLN A 114 -7.41 0.19 -0.71
N VAL A 115 -6.53 -0.25 -1.61
CA VAL A 115 -6.92 -0.59 -2.99
C VAL A 115 -7.85 -1.81 -3.00
N GLU A 116 -7.52 -2.86 -2.26
CA GLU A 116 -8.34 -4.06 -2.12
C GLU A 116 -9.71 -3.76 -1.52
N SER A 117 -9.77 -2.93 -0.47
CA SER A 117 -11.01 -2.51 0.18
C SER A 117 -11.93 -1.66 -0.71
N SER A 118 -11.42 -1.10 -1.81
CA SER A 118 -12.22 -0.33 -2.77
C SER A 118 -13.09 -1.21 -3.67
N ASP A 119 -12.93 -2.54 -3.61
CA ASP A 119 -13.65 -3.53 -4.44
C ASP A 119 -13.65 -3.16 -5.95
N GLY A 120 -12.52 -2.64 -6.43
CA GLY A 120 -12.33 -2.24 -7.83
C GLY A 120 -12.86 -0.84 -8.18
N ALA A 121 -13.56 -0.14 -7.28
CA ALA A 121 -14.06 1.21 -7.57
C ALA A 121 -12.92 2.17 -7.96
N ALA A 122 -11.75 2.04 -7.34
CA ALA A 122 -10.57 2.82 -7.70
C ALA A 122 -10.13 2.63 -9.16
N ILE A 123 -10.26 1.42 -9.73
CA ILE A 123 -9.94 1.14 -11.14
C ILE A 123 -10.85 1.95 -12.05
N GLY A 124 -12.15 1.92 -11.79
CA GLY A 124 -13.11 2.70 -12.57
C GLY A 124 -12.86 4.20 -12.47
N SER A 125 -12.53 4.72 -11.27
CA SER A 125 -12.23 6.15 -11.09
C SER A 125 -10.98 6.59 -11.84
N VAL A 126 -9.92 5.79 -11.88
CA VAL A 126 -8.70 6.07 -12.64
C VAL A 126 -8.99 6.07 -14.15
N MET A 127 -9.80 5.10 -14.61
CA MET A 127 -10.24 5.03 -16.02
C MET A 127 -11.10 6.24 -16.41
N GLU A 128 -12.10 6.60 -15.60
CA GLU A 128 -12.97 7.75 -15.85
C GLU A 128 -12.17 9.05 -15.93
N ALA A 129 -11.18 9.21 -15.07
CA ALA A 129 -10.29 10.37 -15.05
C ALA A 129 -9.28 10.39 -16.21
N GLY A 130 -9.14 9.29 -16.97
CA GLY A 130 -8.15 9.16 -18.03
C GLY A 130 -6.70 9.20 -17.53
N TRP A 131 -6.47 8.78 -16.28
CA TRP A 131 -5.13 8.73 -15.69
C TRP A 131 -4.42 7.41 -16.02
N ASP A 132 -3.08 7.45 -15.99
CA ASP A 132 -2.28 6.25 -16.11
C ASP A 132 -2.59 5.29 -14.96
N MET A 133 -2.67 3.99 -15.25
CA MET A 133 -2.96 2.98 -14.25
C MET A 133 -1.68 2.67 -13.47
N THR A 134 -1.52 3.33 -12.33
CA THR A 134 -0.40 3.21 -11.38
C THR A 134 -0.93 3.03 -9.96
N LEU A 135 -0.11 2.49 -9.05
CA LEU A 135 -0.50 2.37 -7.63
C LEU A 135 -0.78 3.74 -6.99
N ARG A 136 -0.04 4.78 -7.39
CA ARG A 136 -0.27 6.16 -6.91
C ARG A 136 -1.64 6.68 -7.30
N ASN A 137 -2.04 6.47 -8.55
CA ASN A 137 -3.33 6.94 -9.04
C ASN A 137 -4.48 6.12 -8.45
N LEU A 138 -4.32 4.81 -8.29
CA LEU A 138 -5.29 3.97 -7.58
C LEU A 138 -5.49 4.43 -6.12
N LEU A 139 -4.41 4.70 -5.39
CA LEU A 139 -4.49 5.21 -4.02
C LEU A 139 -5.14 6.59 -3.95
N THR A 140 -4.87 7.46 -4.93
CA THR A 140 -5.49 8.79 -5.04
C THR A 140 -6.99 8.66 -5.27
N ALA A 141 -7.41 7.76 -6.16
CA ALA A 141 -8.82 7.47 -6.44
C ALA A 141 -9.53 6.99 -5.17
N VAL A 142 -8.99 5.99 -4.45
CA VAL A 142 -9.57 5.50 -3.18
C VAL A 142 -9.76 6.63 -2.17
N ARG A 143 -8.81 7.54 -2.04
CA ARG A 143 -8.90 8.67 -1.10
C ARG A 143 -9.95 9.69 -1.52
N THR A 144 -10.11 9.90 -2.82
CA THR A 144 -11.12 10.82 -3.36
C THR A 144 -12.53 10.25 -3.15
N GLU A 145 -12.71 8.95 -3.35
CA GLU A 145 -13.98 8.27 -3.14
C GLU A 145 -14.40 8.23 -1.66
N LYS A 146 -13.45 8.02 -0.74
CA LYS A 146 -13.74 8.10 0.71
C LYS A 146 -14.32 9.46 1.12
N ARG A 147 -13.95 10.53 0.45
CA ARG A 147 -14.56 11.85 0.65
C ARG A 147 -15.99 11.94 0.14
N LYS A 148 -16.40 11.08 -0.80
CA LYS A 148 -17.76 10.96 -1.31
C LYS A 148 -18.66 10.03 -0.47
N GLY A 149 -18.13 9.44 0.61
CA GLY A 149 -18.92 8.62 1.56
C GLY A 149 -18.98 7.13 1.23
N VAL A 150 -18.02 6.59 0.49
CA VAL A 150 -17.93 5.13 0.31
C VAL A 150 -17.34 4.49 1.56
N ASP A 151 -18.10 3.61 2.24
CA ASP A 151 -17.66 2.86 3.40
C ASP A 151 -16.56 1.85 3.00
N ALA A 152 -15.35 2.05 3.50
CA ALA A 152 -14.30 1.05 3.40
C ALA A 152 -14.51 -0.01 4.49
N LYS A 153 -14.57 -1.29 4.12
CA LYS A 153 -14.53 -2.39 5.09
C LYS A 153 -13.20 -2.37 5.83
N VAL A 154 -13.26 -2.29 7.15
CA VAL A 154 -12.09 -2.43 8.02
C VAL A 154 -11.77 -3.92 8.13
N ASP A 155 -10.55 -4.32 7.75
CA ASP A 155 -10.09 -5.70 7.90
C ASP A 155 -9.40 -5.87 9.26
N ASP A 156 -9.81 -6.91 10.01
CA ASP A 156 -9.26 -7.26 11.32
C ASP A 156 -7.86 -7.91 11.26
N GLN A 157 -7.27 -8.06 10.07
CA GLN A 157 -5.93 -8.68 9.93
C GLN A 157 -4.80 -7.86 10.56
N PHE A 158 -5.06 -6.61 10.94
CA PHE A 158 -4.12 -5.65 11.48
C PHE A 158 -4.24 -5.35 12.98
N GLY A 159 -4.90 -6.21 13.73
CA GLY A 159 -5.17 -6.00 15.17
C GLY A 159 -3.95 -5.70 16.07
N GLY A 160 -2.73 -5.78 15.55
CA GLY A 160 -1.52 -5.40 16.29
C GLY A 160 -0.82 -4.13 15.78
N LEU A 161 -1.28 -3.53 14.68
CA LEU A 161 -0.68 -2.32 14.11
C LEU A 161 -1.33 -1.03 14.61
N SER A 162 -2.40 -1.11 15.40
CA SER A 162 -2.96 0.04 16.14
C SER A 162 -1.97 0.65 17.12
N ASP A 163 -1.01 -0.16 17.60
CA ASP A 163 0.04 0.29 18.54
C ASP A 163 1.29 0.84 17.84
N ILE A 164 1.36 0.76 16.50
CA ILE A 164 2.41 1.40 15.74
C ILE A 164 2.10 2.89 15.69
N GLN A 165 2.94 3.69 16.31
CA GLN A 165 2.86 5.15 16.29
C GLN A 165 2.54 5.65 14.89
N TYR A 166 1.41 6.35 14.76
CA TYR A 166 1.02 6.98 13.51
C TYR A 166 2.09 7.99 13.12
N SER A 167 2.90 7.65 12.13
CA SER A 167 3.69 8.66 11.45
C SER A 167 2.73 9.73 10.93
N SER A 168 3.04 10.99 11.17
CA SER A 168 2.26 12.13 10.64
C SER A 168 2.32 12.19 9.10
N LYS A 169 3.14 11.34 8.48
CA LYS A 169 3.34 11.25 7.04
C LYS A 169 2.20 10.52 6.36
N SER A 170 1.83 10.97 5.17
CA SER A 170 0.88 10.23 4.33
C SER A 170 1.49 8.91 3.85
N ILE A 171 0.64 7.95 3.43
CA ILE A 171 1.11 6.66 2.90
C ILE A 171 2.08 6.86 1.73
N THR A 172 1.76 7.76 0.80
CA THR A 172 2.63 8.10 -0.33
C THR A 172 3.99 8.63 0.14
N GLN A 173 4.01 9.53 1.12
CA GLN A 173 5.26 10.06 1.68
C GLN A 173 6.10 9.00 2.37
N GLN A 174 5.48 8.04 3.05
CA GLN A 174 6.20 6.92 3.67
C GLN A 174 6.86 6.04 2.61
N ILE A 175 6.14 5.74 1.54
CA ILE A 175 6.65 4.92 0.44
C ILE A 175 7.74 5.71 -0.31
N ASP A 176 7.45 6.94 -0.78
CA ASP A 176 8.41 7.77 -1.51
C ASP A 176 9.73 7.92 -0.75
N GLN A 177 9.70 8.11 0.57
CA GLN A 177 10.91 8.22 1.39
C GLN A 177 11.68 6.91 1.49
N ALA A 178 11.00 5.77 1.56
CA ALA A 178 11.67 4.47 1.61
C ALA A 178 12.46 4.20 0.32
N PHE A 179 11.98 4.69 -0.82
CA PHE A 179 12.60 4.46 -2.12
C PHE A 179 13.51 5.60 -2.61
N SER A 180 13.39 6.82 -2.08
CA SER A 180 14.16 7.97 -2.56
C SER A 180 15.67 7.92 -2.24
N GLY A 181 16.10 6.95 -1.45
CA GLY A 181 17.51 6.78 -1.09
C GLY A 181 18.11 7.98 -0.34
N GLU A 182 17.33 8.94 0.05
CA GLU A 182 17.78 10.03 0.90
C GLU A 182 18.19 9.45 2.26
N LYS A 183 19.46 9.20 2.39
CA LYS A 183 20.14 9.05 3.68
C LYS A 183 19.65 10.21 4.55
N GLY A 184 18.87 9.85 5.56
CA GLY A 184 18.10 10.72 6.41
C GLY A 184 18.57 12.16 6.47
N SER A 185 17.74 13.08 6.08
CA SER A 185 17.94 14.45 6.50
C SER A 185 17.92 14.43 8.02
N ASN A 186 18.92 15.02 8.66
CA ASN A 186 19.05 15.17 10.12
C ASN A 186 17.78 15.72 10.80
N ALA A 187 16.88 16.37 10.04
CA ALA A 187 15.62 16.88 10.49
C ALA A 187 14.66 15.83 11.10
N GLY A 188 14.70 14.58 10.60
CA GLY A 188 13.88 13.49 11.17
C GLY A 188 14.45 12.96 12.49
N GLN A 189 15.76 13.02 12.65
CA GLN A 189 16.46 12.63 13.87
C GLN A 189 16.35 13.74 14.94
N GLU A 190 16.49 15.00 14.55
CA GLU A 190 16.29 16.16 15.47
C GLU A 190 14.87 16.19 16.02
N LEU A 191 13.83 15.97 15.20
CA LEU A 191 12.44 15.88 15.65
C LEU A 191 12.17 14.71 16.61
N ARG A 192 12.91 13.58 16.47
CA ARG A 192 12.81 12.44 17.39
C ARG A 192 13.50 12.73 18.71
N ASP A 193 14.68 13.29 18.66
CA ASP A 193 15.44 13.65 19.85
C ASP A 193 14.66 14.68 20.68
N GLU A 194 14.07 15.71 20.06
CA GLU A 194 13.20 16.68 20.71
C GLU A 194 11.93 16.04 21.30
N THR A 195 11.31 15.08 20.58
CA THR A 195 10.09 14.41 21.07
C THR A 195 10.43 13.47 22.23
N GLN A 196 11.55 12.76 22.16
CA GLN A 196 12.01 11.86 23.20
C GLN A 196 12.44 12.65 24.45
N GLU A 197 13.17 13.76 24.29
CA GLU A 197 13.49 14.67 25.40
C GLU A 197 12.23 15.27 26.04
N TYR A 198 11.21 15.59 25.25
CA TYR A 198 9.93 16.09 25.77
C TYR A 198 9.24 15.04 26.65
N TYR A 199 9.14 13.78 26.20
CA TYR A 199 8.55 12.70 26.99
C TYR A 199 9.38 12.34 28.22
N GLU A 200 10.70 12.37 28.15
CA GLU A 200 11.56 12.15 29.30
C GLU A 200 11.44 13.29 30.33
N ARG A 201 11.22 14.51 29.87
CA ARG A 201 10.99 15.68 30.75
C ARG A 201 9.63 15.58 31.44
N LEU A 202 8.59 15.15 30.69
CA LEU A 202 7.24 14.90 31.24
C LEU A 202 7.25 13.78 32.28
N ASN A 203 7.91 12.66 32.01
CA ASN A 203 8.05 11.53 32.93
C ASN A 203 8.82 11.94 34.20
N ARG A 204 9.85 12.77 34.07
CA ARG A 204 10.59 13.29 35.23
C ARG A 204 9.76 14.24 36.08
N GLN A 205 8.81 14.98 35.50
CA GLN A 205 7.88 15.82 36.26
C GLN A 205 6.82 15.01 36.99
N LEU A 206 6.28 13.97 36.34
CA LEU A 206 5.26 13.07 36.91
C LEU A 206 5.81 12.18 38.06
N LEU A 207 7.11 11.89 38.03
CA LEU A 207 7.77 11.10 39.10
C LEU A 207 8.24 11.95 40.31
N ARG A 208 8.03 13.28 40.30
CA ARG A 208 8.38 14.19 41.37
C ARG A 208 7.19 14.67 42.20
N GLU A 209 5.96 14.27 41.86
CA GLU A 209 4.75 14.38 42.65
C GLU A 209 4.40 13.05 43.32
#